data_83c62f52846e80890f5398e3fcad97ae
#
_entry.id   83c62f52846e80890f5398e3fcad97ae
#
_cell.length_a   1.000
_cell.length_b   1.000
_cell.length_c   1.000
_cell.angle_alpha   90.00
_cell.angle_beta   90.00
_cell.angle_gamma   90.00
#
_symmetry.space_group_name_H-M   'P 1'
#
loop_
_entity.id
_entity.type
_entity.pdbx_description
1 polymer ?
#
loop_
_entity_poly.entity_id
_entity_poly.type
_entity_poly.pdbx_seq_one_letter_code
_entity_poly.pdbx_strand_id
1 'polypeptide(L)'
;RHTSRSEHYAYIPTITVLENLQQEGFQPFFACQTRVRDQSRREYTKHMLRLRRAGQITGQHVPEIILLNSHDGSSSYQMLPGYFRAICTNGLVCGQSLGELRVPHRGNVVDRVIEGAYEVVGVFDRIEEKRDAMQSLVLPPPARQALAQAALTYRYGDEHQPVTTADILTPRRREDYGKDLWSA
;
A
#
# COMPACT_ATOMS: atom_id res chain seq x y z
N ARG A 1 -21.18 -7.24 -11.94
CA ARG A 1 -20.90 -5.99 -12.66
C ARG A 1 -22.13 -5.09 -12.67
N HIS A 2 -21.96 -3.79 -12.77
CA HIS A 2 -23.07 -2.86 -12.96
C HIS A 2 -23.60 -2.93 -14.40
N THR A 3 -24.91 -2.80 -14.60
CA THR A 3 -25.59 -2.92 -15.91
C THR A 3 -25.13 -1.91 -16.96
N SER A 4 -24.57 -0.77 -16.55
CA SER A 4 -24.04 0.25 -17.45
C SER A 4 -22.71 -0.12 -18.14
N ARG A 5 -22.14 -1.30 -17.85
CA ARG A 5 -20.85 -1.70 -18.41
C ARG A 5 -21.02 -2.45 -19.72
N SER A 6 -20.12 -2.15 -20.68
CA SER A 6 -20.09 -2.80 -21.99
C SER A 6 -19.78 -4.29 -21.89
N GLU A 7 -20.03 -5.04 -22.95
CA GLU A 7 -19.70 -6.47 -23.07
C GLU A 7 -18.20 -6.74 -22.93
N HIS A 8 -17.36 -5.76 -23.23
CA HIS A 8 -15.90 -5.84 -23.08
C HIS A 8 -15.41 -5.69 -21.63
N TYR A 9 -16.32 -5.35 -20.70
CA TYR A 9 -15.96 -5.25 -19.29
C TYR A 9 -15.84 -6.64 -18.66
N ALA A 10 -14.63 -7.01 -18.28
CA ALA A 10 -14.37 -8.24 -17.54
C ALA A 10 -14.49 -8.00 -16.04
N TYR A 11 -15.37 -8.75 -15.40
CA TYR A 11 -15.60 -8.69 -13.96
C TYR A 11 -14.49 -9.44 -13.21
N ILE A 12 -13.92 -8.81 -12.19
CA ILE A 12 -12.94 -9.43 -11.29
C ILE A 12 -13.61 -9.57 -9.92
N PRO A 13 -13.99 -10.79 -9.50
CA PRO A 13 -14.57 -11.02 -8.18
C PRO A 13 -13.51 -10.76 -7.10
N THR A 14 -13.73 -9.77 -6.25
CA THR A 14 -12.82 -9.45 -5.14
C THR A 14 -12.67 -10.63 -4.18
N ILE A 15 -13.75 -11.39 -3.98
CA ILE A 15 -13.76 -12.55 -3.08
C ILE A 15 -12.78 -13.64 -3.54
N THR A 16 -12.76 -13.96 -4.83
CA THR A 16 -11.83 -14.97 -5.36
C THR A 16 -10.37 -14.62 -5.12
N VAL A 17 -10.03 -13.34 -5.31
CA VAL A 17 -8.67 -12.85 -5.05
C VAL A 17 -8.35 -12.89 -3.56
N LEU A 18 -9.32 -12.51 -2.73
CA LEU A 18 -9.17 -12.55 -1.28
C LEU A 18 -8.93 -13.98 -0.78
N GLU A 19 -9.68 -14.96 -1.27
CA GLU A 19 -9.52 -16.37 -0.92
C GLU A 19 -8.13 -16.89 -1.31
N ASN A 20 -7.61 -16.56 -2.48
CA ASN A 20 -6.25 -16.90 -2.88
C ASN A 20 -5.20 -16.27 -1.95
N LEU A 21 -5.31 -14.98 -1.64
CA LEU A 21 -4.40 -14.32 -0.70
C LEU A 21 -4.49 -14.91 0.72
N GLN A 22 -5.67 -15.37 1.14
CA GLN A 22 -5.82 -16.06 2.43
C GLN A 22 -5.11 -17.42 2.46
N GLN A 23 -5.11 -18.17 1.35
CA GLN A 23 -4.32 -19.39 1.22
C GLN A 23 -2.83 -19.15 1.34
N GLU A 24 -2.36 -17.98 0.87
CA GLU A 24 -0.97 -17.51 1.03
C GLU A 24 -0.70 -16.86 2.41
N GLY A 25 -1.64 -16.98 3.35
CA GLY A 25 -1.49 -16.52 4.73
C GLY A 25 -1.80 -15.06 4.98
N PHE A 26 -2.37 -14.34 4.02
CA PHE A 26 -2.78 -12.95 4.20
C PHE A 26 -4.21 -12.85 4.72
N GLN A 27 -4.45 -11.95 5.68
CA GLN A 27 -5.76 -11.72 6.25
C GLN A 27 -6.17 -10.25 6.09
N PRO A 28 -7.43 -9.98 5.71
CA PRO A 28 -7.94 -8.61 5.70
C PRO A 28 -8.12 -8.11 7.13
N PHE A 29 -7.63 -6.93 7.43
CA PHE A 29 -7.79 -6.27 8.72
C PHE A 29 -8.51 -4.92 8.61
N PHE A 30 -8.63 -4.40 7.41
CA PHE A 30 -9.35 -3.16 7.13
C PHE A 30 -10.05 -3.23 5.78
N ALA A 31 -11.28 -2.70 5.73
CA ALA A 31 -12.04 -2.56 4.50
C ALA A 31 -12.77 -1.20 4.49
N CYS A 32 -12.80 -0.55 3.35
CA CYS A 32 -13.63 0.63 3.14
C CYS A 32 -14.16 0.69 1.71
N GLN A 33 -15.24 1.42 1.53
CA GLN A 33 -15.92 1.59 0.26
C GLN A 33 -16.31 3.05 0.04
N THR A 34 -16.22 3.51 -1.21
CA THR A 34 -16.66 4.86 -1.58
C THR A 34 -18.18 5.01 -1.38
N ARG A 35 -18.59 6.05 -0.67
CA ARG A 35 -20.00 6.41 -0.54
C ARG A 35 -20.52 7.02 -1.82
N VAL A 36 -21.71 6.62 -2.24
CA VAL A 36 -22.40 7.16 -3.42
C VAL A 36 -23.79 7.65 -3.03
N ARG A 37 -24.28 8.65 -3.75
CA ARG A 37 -25.65 9.18 -3.58
C ARG A 37 -26.68 8.22 -4.17
N ASP A 38 -26.35 7.58 -5.28
CA ASP A 38 -27.23 6.62 -5.93
C ASP A 38 -27.10 5.24 -5.28
N GLN A 39 -28.15 4.82 -4.57
CA GLN A 39 -28.18 3.55 -3.84
C GLN A 39 -28.08 2.34 -4.76
N SER A 40 -28.53 2.42 -6.02
CA SER A 40 -28.43 1.32 -6.99
C SER A 40 -26.98 0.97 -7.35
N ARG A 41 -26.06 1.91 -7.17
CA ARG A 41 -24.63 1.75 -7.46
C ARG A 41 -23.79 1.36 -6.24
N ARG A 42 -24.37 1.34 -5.05
CA ARG A 42 -23.64 1.16 -3.79
C ARG A 42 -22.76 -0.09 -3.78
N GLU A 43 -23.25 -1.22 -4.30
CA GLU A 43 -22.55 -2.49 -4.30
C GLU A 43 -21.44 -2.58 -5.36
N TYR A 44 -21.38 -1.62 -6.28
CA TYR A 44 -20.47 -1.66 -7.42
C TYR A 44 -19.33 -0.63 -7.32
N THR A 45 -19.34 0.20 -6.31
CA THR A 45 -18.40 1.30 -6.15
C THR A 45 -16.99 0.84 -5.81
N LYS A 46 -16.04 1.76 -5.96
CA LYS A 46 -14.65 1.54 -5.57
C LYS A 46 -14.55 1.17 -4.10
N HIS A 47 -13.83 0.09 -3.84
CA HIS A 47 -13.55 -0.39 -2.50
C HIS A 47 -12.06 -0.71 -2.34
N MET A 48 -11.61 -0.66 -1.09
CA MET A 48 -10.24 -0.94 -0.68
C MET A 48 -10.25 -1.99 0.42
N LEU A 49 -9.38 -2.97 0.29
CA LEU A 49 -9.02 -3.90 1.37
C LEU A 49 -7.54 -3.70 1.72
N ARG A 50 -7.21 -3.79 3.00
CA ARG A 50 -5.83 -3.86 3.47
C ARG A 50 -5.61 -5.22 4.11
N LEU A 51 -4.57 -5.90 3.67
CA LEU A 51 -4.26 -7.25 4.10
C LEU A 51 -2.85 -7.29 4.70
N ARG A 52 -2.69 -8.09 5.75
CA ARG A 52 -1.40 -8.39 6.40
C ARG A 52 -1.25 -9.88 6.57
N ARG A 53 -0.03 -10.37 6.80
CA ARG A 53 0.18 -11.76 7.20
C ARG A 53 -0.52 -12.04 8.52
N ALA A 54 -1.14 -13.22 8.66
CA ALA A 54 -2.00 -13.57 9.81
C ALA A 54 -1.31 -13.38 11.17
N GLY A 55 0.00 -13.69 11.27
CA GLY A 55 0.80 -13.50 12.49
C GLY A 55 1.21 -12.06 12.79
N GLN A 56 0.93 -11.09 11.90
CA GLN A 56 1.45 -9.72 11.97
C GLN A 56 0.34 -8.65 11.92
N ILE A 57 -0.90 -9.00 12.16
CA ILE A 57 -2.05 -8.08 11.99
C ILE A 57 -1.93 -6.82 12.85
N THR A 58 -1.42 -6.93 14.06
CA THR A 58 -1.33 -5.82 15.03
C THR A 58 0.02 -5.10 15.06
N GLY A 59 0.98 -5.48 14.22
CA GLY A 59 2.30 -4.86 14.17
C GLY A 59 2.28 -3.41 13.66
N GLN A 60 3.22 -2.58 14.11
CA GLN A 60 3.34 -1.17 13.70
C GLN A 60 4.07 -1.01 12.35
N HIS A 61 5.20 -1.67 12.19
CA HIS A 61 6.02 -1.63 10.97
C HIS A 61 5.86 -2.94 10.19
N VAL A 62 4.64 -3.20 9.78
CA VAL A 62 4.27 -4.45 9.10
C VAL A 62 3.97 -4.15 7.64
N PRO A 63 4.54 -4.91 6.70
CA PRO A 63 4.20 -4.77 5.31
C PRO A 63 2.75 -5.19 5.06
N GLU A 64 2.10 -4.53 4.12
CA GLU A 64 0.69 -4.75 3.78
C GLU A 64 0.50 -4.86 2.27
N ILE A 65 -0.58 -5.50 1.88
CA ILE A 65 -1.13 -5.41 0.53
C ILE A 65 -2.35 -4.50 0.58
N ILE A 66 -2.36 -3.42 -0.20
CA ILE A 66 -3.57 -2.65 -0.48
C ILE A 66 -4.16 -3.17 -1.77
N LEU A 67 -5.38 -3.68 -1.70
CA LEU A 67 -6.17 -4.12 -2.85
C LEU A 67 -7.25 -3.07 -3.12
N LEU A 68 -7.27 -2.55 -4.35
CA LEU A 68 -8.28 -1.61 -4.84
C LEU A 68 -9.03 -2.27 -6.00
N ASN A 69 -10.36 -2.20 -5.97
CA ASN A 69 -11.19 -2.69 -7.05
C ASN A 69 -12.48 -1.86 -7.18
N SER A 70 -13.16 -1.96 -8.31
CA SER A 70 -14.51 -1.45 -8.52
C SER A 70 -15.28 -2.34 -9.49
N HIS A 71 -16.57 -2.47 -9.28
CA HIS A 71 -17.45 -3.26 -10.15
C HIS A 71 -18.29 -2.39 -11.10
N ASP A 72 -18.11 -1.07 -11.00
CA ASP A 72 -18.72 -0.07 -11.89
C ASP A 72 -17.74 0.48 -12.95
N GLY A 73 -16.53 -0.05 -13.00
CA GLY A 73 -15.48 0.37 -13.94
C GLY A 73 -14.89 1.76 -13.65
N SER A 74 -15.13 2.33 -12.48
CA SER A 74 -14.56 3.62 -12.08
C SER A 74 -13.06 3.55 -11.75
N SER A 75 -12.52 2.35 -11.52
CA SER A 75 -11.08 2.13 -11.37
C SER A 75 -10.66 0.77 -11.96
N SER A 76 -9.39 0.67 -12.35
CA SER A 76 -8.75 -0.62 -12.60
C SER A 76 -8.58 -1.39 -11.30
N TYR A 77 -8.43 -2.71 -11.40
CA TYR A 77 -7.96 -3.53 -10.29
C TYR A 77 -6.49 -3.18 -10.00
N GLN A 78 -6.15 -3.00 -8.72
CA GLN A 78 -4.79 -2.68 -8.29
C GLN A 78 -4.42 -3.46 -7.03
N MET A 79 -3.19 -3.97 -6.99
CA MET A 79 -2.55 -4.49 -5.78
C MET A 79 -1.24 -3.74 -5.54
N LEU A 80 -1.07 -3.24 -4.34
CA LEU A 80 0.05 -2.40 -3.93
C LEU A 80 0.70 -3.01 -2.69
N PRO A 81 1.79 -3.79 -2.85
CA PRO A 81 2.59 -4.25 -1.71
C PRO A 81 3.45 -3.12 -1.18
N GLY A 82 3.58 -3.00 0.13
CA GLY A 82 4.41 -1.96 0.72
C GLY A 82 4.16 -1.74 2.20
N TYR A 83 4.69 -0.62 2.69
CA TYR A 83 4.46 -0.14 4.04
C TYR A 83 3.53 1.06 4.02
N PHE A 84 2.40 0.95 4.71
CA PHE A 84 1.38 1.98 4.71
C PHE A 84 0.93 2.33 6.12
N ARG A 85 0.86 3.62 6.39
CA ARG A 85 0.36 4.18 7.64
C ARG A 85 -1.05 4.75 7.43
N ALA A 86 -2.00 4.35 8.24
CA ALA A 86 -3.34 4.95 8.24
C ALA A 86 -3.26 6.39 8.76
N ILE A 87 -3.80 7.33 8.00
CA ILE A 87 -3.87 8.74 8.37
C ILE A 87 -5.21 9.07 9.03
N CYS A 88 -6.29 8.48 8.54
CA CYS A 88 -7.62 8.68 9.11
C CYS A 88 -8.49 7.42 8.98
N THR A 89 -9.60 7.41 9.73
CA THR A 89 -10.57 6.32 9.72
C THR A 89 -11.33 6.17 8.39
N ASN A 90 -11.29 7.18 7.53
CA ASN A 90 -11.91 7.16 6.19
C ASN A 90 -11.07 6.43 5.12
N GLY A 91 -10.00 5.74 5.51
CA GLY A 91 -9.19 4.95 4.61
C GLY A 91 -8.05 5.72 3.92
N LEU A 92 -7.77 6.98 4.31
CA LEU A 92 -6.57 7.66 3.83
C LEU A 92 -5.34 6.99 4.43
N VAL A 93 -4.45 6.54 3.58
CA VAL A 93 -3.17 5.95 3.95
C VAL A 93 -2.02 6.74 3.31
N CYS A 94 -0.90 6.80 4.01
CA CYS A 94 0.35 7.34 3.49
C CYS A 94 1.41 6.24 3.62
N GLY A 95 2.29 6.13 2.65
CA GLY A 95 3.34 5.13 2.66
C GLY A 95 3.97 4.96 1.29
N GLN A 96 4.86 3.99 1.19
CA GLN A 96 5.56 3.66 -0.03
C GLN A 96 5.08 2.30 -0.55
N SER A 97 4.57 2.29 -1.77
CA SER A 97 4.40 1.06 -2.53
C SER A 97 5.76 0.61 -3.07
N LEU A 98 6.07 -0.67 -2.88
CA LEU A 98 7.32 -1.30 -3.36
C LEU A 98 7.08 -2.15 -4.61
N GLY A 99 5.92 -1.99 -5.21
CA GLY A 99 5.48 -2.57 -6.45
C GLY A 99 4.05 -2.14 -6.73
N GLU A 100 3.58 -2.35 -7.93
CA GLU A 100 2.19 -2.14 -8.33
C GLU A 100 1.79 -3.18 -9.36
N LEU A 101 0.74 -3.93 -9.06
CA LEU A 101 0.00 -4.70 -10.06
C LEU A 101 -1.23 -3.90 -10.45
N ARG A 102 -1.37 -3.59 -11.73
CA ARG A 102 -2.54 -2.93 -12.29
C ARG A 102 -3.13 -3.74 -13.43
N VAL A 103 -4.36 -4.18 -13.27
CA VAL A 103 -5.07 -4.96 -14.30
C VAL A 103 -6.34 -4.21 -14.72
N PRO A 104 -6.43 -3.76 -15.99
CA PRO A 104 -7.67 -3.17 -16.49
C PRO A 104 -8.74 -4.25 -16.64
N HIS A 105 -9.99 -3.88 -16.47
CA HIS A 105 -11.16 -4.78 -16.59
C HIS A 105 -11.46 -5.16 -18.06
N ARG A 106 -10.48 -5.78 -18.77
CA ARG A 106 -10.60 -6.18 -20.16
C ARG A 106 -9.85 -7.48 -20.44
N GLY A 107 -10.47 -8.38 -21.23
CA GLY A 107 -9.87 -9.66 -21.63
C GLY A 107 -9.81 -10.68 -20.49
N ASN A 108 -8.85 -11.60 -20.54
CA ASN A 108 -8.64 -12.60 -19.49
C ASN A 108 -7.97 -11.96 -18.26
N VAL A 109 -8.79 -11.40 -17.37
CA VAL A 109 -8.31 -10.62 -16.23
C VAL A 109 -8.11 -11.45 -14.97
N VAL A 110 -8.86 -12.54 -14.80
CA VAL A 110 -8.83 -13.34 -13.57
C VAL A 110 -7.48 -14.01 -13.40
N ASP A 111 -7.00 -14.71 -14.44
CA ASP A 111 -5.70 -15.39 -14.42
C ASP A 111 -4.56 -14.37 -14.19
N ARG A 112 -4.61 -13.22 -14.89
CA ARG A 112 -3.62 -12.15 -14.70
C ARG A 112 -3.59 -11.57 -13.29
N VAL A 113 -4.74 -11.48 -12.62
CA VAL A 113 -4.82 -11.03 -11.23
C VAL A 113 -4.26 -12.08 -10.28
N ILE A 114 -4.52 -13.36 -10.55
CA ILE A 114 -4.00 -14.47 -9.73
C ILE A 114 -2.48 -14.56 -9.89
N GLU A 115 -1.96 -14.57 -11.11
CA GLU A 115 -0.50 -14.56 -11.37
C GLU A 115 0.17 -13.36 -10.70
N GLY A 116 -0.38 -12.15 -10.88
CA GLY A 116 0.14 -10.95 -10.25
C GLY A 116 0.03 -10.98 -8.71
N ALA A 117 -0.94 -11.67 -8.13
CA ALA A 117 -1.00 -11.86 -6.69
C ALA A 117 0.20 -12.67 -6.18
N TYR A 118 0.59 -13.73 -6.88
CA TYR A 118 1.80 -14.51 -6.53
C TYR A 118 3.08 -13.67 -6.68
N GLU A 119 3.18 -12.83 -7.72
CA GLU A 119 4.31 -11.89 -7.87
C GLU A 119 4.39 -10.91 -6.68
N VAL A 120 3.24 -10.37 -6.24
CA VAL A 120 3.13 -9.50 -5.07
C VAL A 120 3.58 -10.22 -3.80
N VAL A 121 3.15 -11.47 -3.60
CA VAL A 121 3.59 -12.29 -2.45
C VAL A 121 5.11 -12.50 -2.48
N GLY A 122 5.70 -12.80 -3.64
CA GLY A 122 7.16 -12.95 -3.79
C GLY A 122 7.96 -11.66 -3.54
N VAL A 123 7.34 -10.49 -3.74
CA VAL A 123 7.96 -9.20 -3.38
C VAL A 123 7.98 -9.00 -1.86
N PHE A 124 7.01 -9.55 -1.15
CA PHE A 124 6.82 -9.36 0.29
C PHE A 124 8.01 -9.83 1.12
N ASP A 125 8.57 -11.00 0.81
CA ASP A 125 9.72 -11.54 1.53
C ASP A 125 10.94 -10.62 1.39
N ARG A 126 11.17 -10.10 0.18
CA ARG A 126 12.24 -9.11 -0.08
C ARG A 126 12.02 -7.78 0.64
N ILE A 127 10.77 -7.39 0.84
CA ILE A 127 10.39 -6.18 1.59
C ILE A 127 10.75 -6.36 3.06
N GLU A 128 10.43 -7.51 3.65
CA GLU A 128 10.75 -7.82 5.05
C GLU A 128 12.26 -7.87 5.29
N GLU A 129 13.01 -8.55 4.42
CA GLU A 129 14.47 -8.60 4.47
C GLU A 129 15.11 -7.20 4.43
N LYS A 130 14.63 -6.32 3.53
CA LYS A 130 15.11 -4.93 3.44
C LYS A 130 14.82 -4.12 4.70
N ARG A 131 13.61 -4.26 5.26
CA ARG A 131 13.26 -3.60 6.52
C ARG A 131 14.20 -4.05 7.64
N ASP A 132 14.39 -5.34 7.79
CA ASP A 132 15.20 -5.91 8.87
C ASP A 132 16.68 -5.49 8.72
N ALA A 133 17.19 -5.44 7.50
CA ALA A 133 18.51 -4.91 7.21
C ALA A 133 18.62 -3.41 7.59
N MET A 134 17.61 -2.59 7.25
CA MET A 134 17.60 -1.17 7.63
C MET A 134 17.47 -0.98 9.13
N GLN A 135 16.68 -1.78 9.83
CA GLN A 135 16.54 -1.73 11.27
C GLN A 135 17.80 -2.16 12.02
N SER A 136 18.60 -3.03 11.44
CA SER A 136 19.89 -3.45 12.01
C SER A 136 20.99 -2.39 11.90
N LEU A 137 20.84 -1.41 11.00
CA LEU A 137 21.83 -0.37 10.74
C LEU A 137 21.56 0.89 11.57
N VAL A 138 22.28 1.03 12.67
CA VAL A 138 22.22 2.24 13.52
C VAL A 138 22.97 3.38 12.83
N LEU A 139 22.30 4.52 12.64
CA LEU A 139 22.87 5.71 12.05
C LEU A 139 23.38 6.69 13.12
N PRO A 140 24.68 7.04 13.14
CA PRO A 140 25.19 8.12 13.98
C PRO A 140 24.62 9.48 13.52
N PRO A 141 24.59 10.50 14.42
CA PRO A 141 23.99 11.80 14.11
C PRO A 141 24.44 12.44 12.79
N PRO A 142 25.75 12.43 12.42
CA PRO A 142 26.19 12.99 11.15
C PRO A 142 25.63 12.27 9.93
N ALA A 143 25.48 10.94 9.99
CA ALA A 143 24.90 10.17 8.90
C ALA A 143 23.39 10.45 8.73
N ARG A 144 22.66 10.61 9.84
CA ARG A 144 21.25 11.02 9.82
C ARG A 144 21.07 12.41 9.20
N GLN A 145 21.96 13.34 9.56
CA GLN A 145 21.96 14.70 8.97
C GLN A 145 22.18 14.65 7.46
N ALA A 146 23.17 13.89 7.01
CA ALA A 146 23.45 13.73 5.58
C ALA A 146 22.28 13.07 4.83
N LEU A 147 21.64 12.05 5.43
CA LEU A 147 20.47 11.39 4.85
C LEU A 147 19.28 12.37 4.73
N ALA A 148 19.01 13.16 5.76
CA ALA A 148 17.94 14.15 5.76
C ALA A 148 18.20 15.24 4.70
N GLN A 149 19.44 15.70 4.56
CA GLN A 149 19.81 16.66 3.50
C GLN A 149 19.63 16.05 2.10
N ALA A 150 20.07 14.81 1.88
CA ALA A 150 19.89 14.13 0.61
C ALA A 150 18.40 13.94 0.27
N ALA A 151 17.56 13.61 1.24
CA ALA A 151 16.12 13.50 1.06
C ALA A 151 15.45 14.83 0.69
N LEU A 152 15.88 15.95 1.29
CA LEU A 152 15.40 17.28 0.94
C LEU A 152 15.79 17.66 -0.48
N THR A 153 17.05 17.48 -0.85
CA THR A 153 17.54 17.75 -2.20
C THR A 153 16.81 16.90 -3.24
N TYR A 154 16.61 15.61 -2.96
CA TYR A 154 15.87 14.73 -3.85
C TYR A 154 14.41 15.17 -4.05
N ARG A 155 13.76 15.66 -2.99
CA ARG A 155 12.33 16.02 -3.02
C ARG A 155 12.09 17.42 -3.58
N TYR A 156 12.94 18.40 -3.28
CA TYR A 156 12.69 19.82 -3.54
C TYR A 156 13.76 20.50 -4.42
N GLY A 157 14.87 19.82 -4.72
CA GLY A 157 16.04 20.46 -5.31
C GLY A 157 16.83 21.30 -4.30
N ASP A 158 17.77 22.08 -4.81
CA ASP A 158 18.66 22.88 -3.96
C ASP A 158 18.16 24.32 -3.73
N GLU A 159 17.27 24.83 -4.57
CA GLU A 159 16.90 26.25 -4.59
C GLU A 159 15.84 26.65 -3.55
N HIS A 160 14.88 25.79 -3.26
CA HIS A 160 13.79 26.11 -2.34
C HIS A 160 13.34 24.89 -1.56
N GLN A 161 13.82 24.76 -0.34
CA GLN A 161 13.43 23.68 0.59
C GLN A 161 12.49 24.27 1.66
N PRO A 162 11.20 23.90 1.66
CA PRO A 162 10.18 24.48 2.57
C PRO A 162 10.35 24.06 4.03
N VAL A 163 11.21 23.08 4.29
CA VAL A 163 11.51 22.54 5.64
C VAL A 163 13.01 22.32 5.77
N THR A 164 13.50 22.26 7.00
CA THR A 164 14.92 22.04 7.30
C THR A 164 15.21 20.56 7.59
N THR A 165 16.49 20.19 7.60
CA THR A 165 16.92 18.85 8.06
C THR A 165 16.52 18.60 9.51
N ALA A 166 16.53 19.63 10.37
CA ALA A 166 16.09 19.53 11.76
C ALA A 166 14.59 19.21 11.85
N ASP A 167 13.76 19.79 10.99
CA ASP A 167 12.33 19.52 10.94
C ASP A 167 12.02 18.06 10.56
N ILE A 168 12.81 17.51 9.61
CA ILE A 168 12.69 16.10 9.19
C ILE A 168 13.13 15.16 10.31
N LEU A 169 14.27 15.45 10.93
CA LEU A 169 14.85 14.60 11.96
C LEU A 169 14.16 14.71 13.33
N THR A 170 13.21 15.65 13.48
CA THR A 170 12.42 15.80 14.70
C THR A 170 11.22 14.86 14.66
N PRO A 171 11.21 13.77 15.44
CA PRO A 171 10.11 12.83 15.46
C PRO A 171 8.84 13.50 15.97
N ARG A 172 7.74 13.34 15.25
CA ARG A 172 6.42 13.88 15.64
C ARG A 172 5.56 12.86 16.36
N ARG A 173 5.92 11.59 16.30
CA ARG A 173 5.20 10.48 16.91
C ARG A 173 6.17 9.62 17.72
N ARG A 174 5.65 8.94 18.70
CA ARG A 174 6.43 8.09 19.61
C ARG A 174 7.10 6.93 18.88
N GLU A 175 6.45 6.42 17.84
CA GLU A 175 6.93 5.32 16.99
C GLU A 175 8.12 5.71 16.10
N ASP A 176 8.36 7.00 15.90
CA ASP A 176 9.41 7.52 15.00
C ASP A 176 10.73 7.82 15.75
N TYR A 177 10.85 7.48 17.05
CA TYR A 177 12.05 7.72 17.89
C TYR A 177 13.18 6.68 17.69
N GLY A 178 13.26 6.04 16.52
CA GLY A 178 14.35 5.11 16.21
C GLY A 178 15.68 5.81 15.89
N LYS A 179 16.77 5.05 15.99
CA LYS A 179 18.13 5.50 15.61
C LYS A 179 18.69 4.73 14.40
N ASP A 180 17.93 3.81 13.87
CA ASP A 180 18.28 2.99 12.74
C ASP A 180 17.88 3.67 11.42
N LEU A 181 18.37 3.11 10.30
CA LEU A 181 18.10 3.62 8.95
C LEU A 181 16.62 3.56 8.59
N TRP A 182 15.85 2.61 9.14
CA TRP A 182 14.42 2.51 8.87
C TRP A 182 13.62 3.64 9.50
N SER A 183 14.02 4.08 10.69
CA SER A 183 13.34 5.12 11.48
C SER A 183 13.81 6.54 11.17
N ALA A 184 14.91 6.68 10.42
CA ALA A 184 15.56 7.97 10.14
C ALA A 184 14.86 8.86 9.09
#